data_5237aa95349813bdd1876501d7eda08a
#
_entry.id   5237aa95349813bdd1876501d7eda08a
#
_cell.length_a   1.000
_cell.length_b   1.000
_cell.length_c   1.000
_cell.angle_alpha   90.00
_cell.angle_beta   90.00
_cell.angle_gamma   90.00
#
_symmetry.space_group_name_H-M   'P 1'
#
loop_
_entity.id
_entity.type
_entity.pdbx_description
1 polymer ?
#
loop_
_entity_poly.entity_id
_entity_poly.type
_entity_poly.pdbx_seq_one_letter_code
_entity_poly.pdbx_strand_id
1 'polypeptide(L)'
;MELSPGSFVSDDVPQFRFETVLLLVARQNGKSYIMSTRLLWRMVAWDGPEEEPTLVLGTAHKLSLAEEILDLSHTALKNSPIRARLAQKSNTNGNKFIKLTNGARYKCEAASDDGGRGLSVTDLAFDELRQQREWSAWSAMTNTTNAITSAQTIAVSNAGEAKSEVLRSLRAKGIEEIQAWETAQAKGTEYSPADPSLALFEYSAPDDCDIFDRKAWAMANPSLGYPHGPSEETLAARAALVGKPGEGMPEHKFRTENLCQWVNVAEDSLFKEEDLLECLDPDSEPAQESPIYISVDVSDDRRMSTISLAAWREDGLPHVEVLAQRPNTEWIPAFLAEKLTFEPAAVIIQGRGAPASSLIDYIEAAGTAVLKCEGTALTNAYAQFYDRVIDHSIRWRDQPALTLALGEIQVKSMGDAFVFNRSKSPIDIAPACAAAFALWGLTSQKAPEKKTSAYAGDYEDWYTADQTEDGGKWW
;
A
#
# COMPACT_ATOMS: atom_id res chain seq x y z
N MET A 1 19.15 -14.51 -21.73
CA MET A 1 18.92 -13.04 -21.72
C MET A 1 19.23 -12.56 -23.10
N GLU A 2 18.25 -12.03 -23.80
CA GLU A 2 18.49 -11.41 -25.11
C GLU A 2 19.03 -10.00 -24.88
N LEU A 3 20.00 -9.62 -25.70
CA LEU A 3 20.54 -8.25 -25.71
C LEU A 3 19.61 -7.36 -26.52
N SER A 4 19.42 -6.11 -26.12
CA SER A 4 18.56 -5.15 -26.82
C SER A 4 19.22 -4.72 -28.12
N PRO A 5 18.60 -4.82 -29.30
CA PRO A 5 19.11 -4.22 -30.51
C PRO A 5 18.75 -2.74 -30.55
N GLY A 6 19.76 -1.86 -30.74
CA GLY A 6 19.55 -0.49 -31.24
C GLY A 6 19.28 0.59 -30.19
N SER A 7 20.13 0.76 -29.18
CA SER A 7 20.28 2.05 -28.52
C SER A 7 21.44 2.85 -29.15
N PHE A 8 21.40 4.19 -29.08
CA PHE A 8 22.38 5.13 -29.62
C PHE A 8 23.81 5.03 -29.07
N VAL A 9 24.11 4.00 -28.30
CA VAL A 9 25.43 3.70 -27.74
C VAL A 9 26.07 2.68 -28.66
N SER A 10 27.35 2.83 -28.95
CA SER A 10 28.12 2.00 -29.88
C SER A 10 27.73 0.52 -29.84
N ASP A 11 27.52 -0.11 -30.98
CA ASP A 11 27.15 -1.54 -31.13
C ASP A 11 28.09 -2.52 -30.42
N ASP A 12 29.13 -2.05 -29.78
CA ASP A 12 30.22 -2.83 -29.17
C ASP A 12 30.02 -3.09 -27.64
N VAL A 13 29.04 -2.45 -26.99
CA VAL A 13 28.79 -2.66 -25.53
C VAL A 13 27.57 -3.53 -25.33
N PRO A 14 27.72 -4.77 -24.79
CA PRO A 14 26.59 -5.62 -24.50
C PRO A 14 25.64 -4.99 -23.48
N GLN A 15 24.34 -4.96 -23.78
CA GLN A 15 23.29 -4.46 -22.91
C GLN A 15 22.34 -5.58 -22.53
N PHE A 16 21.78 -5.51 -21.32
CA PHE A 16 20.70 -6.40 -20.95
C PHE A 16 19.38 -5.96 -21.57
N ARG A 17 18.57 -6.95 -22.00
CA ARG A 17 17.20 -6.70 -22.47
C ARG A 17 16.37 -5.96 -21.41
N PHE A 18 16.58 -6.29 -20.13
CA PHE A 18 15.86 -5.72 -19.02
C PHE A 18 16.83 -5.06 -18.05
N GLU A 19 16.62 -3.79 -17.77
CA GLU A 19 17.38 -3.02 -16.77
C GLU A 19 16.96 -3.42 -15.36
N THR A 20 15.67 -3.71 -15.15
CA THR A 20 15.11 -4.15 -13.88
C THR A 20 14.54 -5.56 -14.00
N VAL A 21 14.97 -6.44 -13.12
CA VAL A 21 14.46 -7.83 -13.04
C VAL A 21 13.88 -8.03 -11.66
N LEU A 22 12.58 -8.35 -11.60
CA LEU A 22 11.87 -8.68 -10.38
C LEU A 22 11.57 -10.20 -10.34
N LEU A 23 12.06 -10.88 -9.30
CA LEU A 23 11.78 -12.28 -9.04
C LEU A 23 10.97 -12.44 -7.76
N LEU A 24 9.75 -12.93 -7.89
CA LEU A 24 8.86 -13.27 -6.79
C LEU A 24 8.72 -14.79 -6.68
N VAL A 25 9.01 -15.33 -5.51
CA VAL A 25 8.88 -16.76 -5.23
C VAL A 25 8.80 -16.99 -3.72
N ALA A 26 8.10 -18.02 -3.28
CA ALA A 26 7.95 -18.39 -1.88
C ALA A 26 9.32 -18.53 -1.15
N ARG A 27 9.29 -18.51 0.18
CA ARG A 27 10.52 -18.65 0.99
C ARG A 27 11.22 -19.98 0.73
N GLN A 28 12.56 -20.00 0.91
CA GLN A 28 13.43 -21.16 0.78
C GLN A 28 13.46 -21.78 -0.64
N ASN A 29 13.15 -21.02 -1.67
CA ASN A 29 13.27 -21.42 -3.07
C ASN A 29 14.56 -20.92 -3.74
N GLY A 30 15.63 -20.71 -2.99
CA GLY A 30 16.95 -20.44 -3.54
C GLY A 30 17.19 -19.02 -4.04
N LYS A 31 16.34 -18.01 -3.69
CA LYS A 31 16.52 -16.60 -4.10
C LYS A 31 17.93 -16.09 -3.94
N SER A 32 18.50 -16.22 -2.74
CA SER A 32 19.83 -15.72 -2.40
C SER A 32 20.93 -16.48 -3.18
N TYR A 33 20.75 -17.78 -3.48
CA TYR A 33 21.68 -18.55 -4.33
C TYR A 33 21.64 -18.10 -5.79
N ILE A 34 20.46 -17.86 -6.35
CA ILE A 34 20.29 -17.35 -7.72
C ILE A 34 20.95 -15.98 -7.81
N MET A 35 20.67 -15.08 -6.85
CA MET A 35 21.28 -13.76 -6.77
C MET A 35 22.80 -13.85 -6.69
N SER A 36 23.34 -14.59 -5.72
CA SER A 36 24.78 -14.78 -5.55
C SER A 36 25.45 -15.30 -6.82
N THR A 37 24.87 -16.32 -7.48
CA THR A 37 25.40 -16.90 -8.70
C THR A 37 25.42 -15.88 -9.84
N ARG A 38 24.33 -15.11 -10.02
CA ARG A 38 24.24 -14.08 -11.05
C ARG A 38 25.26 -12.97 -10.84
N LEU A 39 25.43 -12.52 -9.60
CA LEU A 39 26.39 -11.47 -9.25
C LEU A 39 27.84 -11.95 -9.42
N LEU A 40 28.16 -13.17 -9.02
CA LEU A 40 29.48 -13.76 -9.27
C LEU A 40 29.76 -13.92 -10.76
N TRP A 41 28.80 -14.37 -11.55
CA TRP A 41 28.94 -14.43 -13.00
C TRP A 41 29.32 -13.06 -13.58
N ARG A 42 28.66 -11.99 -13.15
CA ARG A 42 28.96 -10.62 -13.58
C ARG A 42 30.40 -10.23 -13.25
N MET A 43 30.86 -10.56 -12.05
CA MET A 43 32.21 -10.22 -11.58
C MET A 43 33.31 -11.04 -12.27
N VAL A 44 33.01 -12.28 -12.65
CA VAL A 44 34.03 -13.25 -13.12
C VAL A 44 34.07 -13.39 -14.63
N ALA A 45 32.92 -13.40 -15.29
CA ALA A 45 32.77 -13.82 -16.68
C ALA A 45 32.24 -12.71 -17.61
N TRP A 46 31.90 -11.54 -17.09
CA TRP A 46 31.43 -10.44 -17.93
C TRP A 46 32.64 -9.75 -18.59
N ASP A 47 32.62 -9.70 -19.91
CA ASP A 47 33.60 -8.98 -20.75
C ASP A 47 33.01 -7.62 -21.12
N GLY A 48 32.88 -6.72 -20.13
CA GLY A 48 32.49 -5.33 -20.32
C GLY A 48 33.69 -4.45 -20.70
N PRO A 49 33.47 -3.15 -20.97
CA PRO A 49 34.56 -2.21 -21.23
C PRO A 49 35.59 -2.21 -20.11
N GLU A 50 36.87 -2.22 -20.44
CA GLU A 50 37.97 -2.18 -19.45
C GLU A 50 37.92 -0.94 -18.56
N GLU A 51 37.30 0.13 -19.06
CA GLU A 51 37.17 1.43 -18.37
C GLU A 51 36.08 1.42 -17.30
N GLU A 52 35.19 0.42 -17.29
CA GLU A 52 34.10 0.27 -16.34
C GLU A 52 34.27 -0.99 -15.47
N PRO A 53 35.09 -0.93 -14.40
CA PRO A 53 35.26 -2.11 -13.55
C PRO A 53 33.94 -2.48 -12.87
N THR A 54 33.57 -3.75 -12.94
CA THR A 54 32.34 -4.28 -12.33
C THR A 54 32.24 -3.90 -10.85
N LEU A 55 31.22 -3.13 -10.48
CA LEU A 55 30.85 -2.83 -9.12
C LEU A 55 29.44 -3.37 -8.84
N VAL A 56 29.38 -4.44 -8.04
CA VAL A 56 28.12 -4.98 -7.52
C VAL A 56 27.80 -4.29 -6.20
N LEU A 57 26.57 -3.83 -6.04
CA LEU A 57 26.04 -3.30 -4.79
C LEU A 57 24.88 -4.17 -4.31
N GLY A 58 25.07 -4.91 -3.22
CA GLY A 58 24.01 -5.65 -2.53
C GLY A 58 23.33 -4.75 -1.51
N THR A 59 22.01 -4.73 -1.52
CA THR A 59 21.22 -3.95 -0.58
C THR A 59 20.00 -4.70 -0.08
N ALA A 60 19.58 -4.38 1.13
CA ALA A 60 18.35 -4.82 1.78
C ALA A 60 17.93 -3.76 2.80
N HIS A 61 16.72 -3.86 3.36
CA HIS A 61 16.28 -2.93 4.41
C HIS A 61 17.16 -2.99 5.68
N LYS A 62 17.88 -4.11 5.92
CA LYS A 62 18.91 -4.26 6.94
C LYS A 62 20.22 -4.68 6.29
N LEU A 63 21.30 -4.03 6.68
CA LEU A 63 22.64 -4.33 6.16
C LEU A 63 23.02 -5.81 6.35
N SER A 64 22.66 -6.41 7.48
CA SER A 64 22.97 -7.82 7.78
C SER A 64 22.40 -8.80 6.74
N LEU A 65 21.23 -8.52 6.15
CA LEU A 65 20.65 -9.36 5.10
C LEU A 65 21.43 -9.26 3.79
N ALA A 66 21.81 -8.04 3.39
CA ALA A 66 22.68 -7.85 2.23
C ALA A 66 24.06 -8.53 2.41
N GLU A 67 24.59 -8.53 3.62
CA GLU A 67 25.85 -9.18 3.98
C GLU A 67 25.78 -10.72 3.87
N GLU A 68 24.61 -11.34 4.13
CA GLU A 68 24.43 -12.79 3.97
C GLU A 68 24.66 -13.24 2.52
N ILE A 69 24.18 -12.48 1.52
CA ILE A 69 24.40 -12.81 0.10
C ILE A 69 25.88 -12.61 -0.29
N LEU A 70 26.51 -11.57 0.24
CA LEU A 70 27.95 -11.35 0.04
C LEU A 70 28.78 -12.51 0.62
N ASP A 71 28.46 -12.97 1.83
CA ASP A 71 29.15 -14.09 2.48
C ASP A 71 28.87 -15.42 1.76
N LEU A 72 27.67 -15.63 1.23
CA LEU A 72 27.34 -16.75 0.37
C LEU A 72 28.19 -16.72 -0.91
N SER A 73 28.27 -15.55 -1.56
CA SER A 73 29.10 -15.33 -2.77
C SER A 73 30.58 -15.58 -2.50
N HIS A 74 31.09 -15.06 -1.37
CA HIS A 74 32.47 -15.32 -0.96
C HIS A 74 32.74 -16.81 -0.74
N THR A 75 31.84 -17.52 -0.06
CA THR A 75 31.98 -18.95 0.23
C THR A 75 31.97 -19.77 -1.06
N ALA A 76 31.03 -19.46 -1.99
CA ALA A 76 30.97 -20.10 -3.30
C ALA A 76 32.29 -19.89 -4.09
N LEU A 77 32.80 -18.67 -4.15
CA LEU A 77 34.04 -18.33 -4.83
C LEU A 77 35.26 -19.04 -4.19
N LYS A 78 35.36 -19.00 -2.87
CA LYS A 78 36.48 -19.64 -2.12
C LYS A 78 36.54 -21.14 -2.36
N ASN A 79 35.38 -21.81 -2.46
CA ASN A 79 35.30 -23.25 -2.65
C ASN A 79 35.28 -23.69 -4.13
N SER A 80 35.39 -22.75 -5.06
CA SER A 80 35.37 -23.01 -6.49
C SER A 80 36.76 -23.20 -7.09
N PRO A 81 36.85 -23.78 -8.32
CA PRO A 81 38.14 -23.86 -9.06
C PRO A 81 38.76 -22.48 -9.34
N ILE A 82 37.96 -21.41 -9.36
CA ILE A 82 38.41 -20.04 -9.63
C ILE A 82 38.77 -19.25 -8.37
N ARG A 83 38.98 -19.90 -7.21
CA ARG A 83 39.32 -19.25 -5.94
C ARG A 83 40.55 -18.33 -6.03
N ALA A 84 41.47 -18.60 -6.94
CA ALA A 84 42.67 -17.76 -7.15
C ALA A 84 42.34 -16.35 -7.66
N ARG A 85 41.12 -16.13 -8.17
CA ARG A 85 40.63 -14.78 -8.56
C ARG A 85 40.25 -13.90 -7.37
N LEU A 86 40.05 -14.46 -6.17
CA LEU A 86 39.78 -13.67 -4.96
C LEU A 86 41.06 -12.92 -4.51
N ALA A 87 41.09 -11.60 -4.67
CA ALA A 87 42.20 -10.76 -4.31
C ALA A 87 42.13 -10.27 -2.85
N GLN A 88 40.93 -9.89 -2.40
CA GLN A 88 40.73 -9.30 -1.07
C GLN A 88 39.32 -9.56 -0.55
N LYS A 89 39.18 -9.75 0.78
CA LYS A 89 37.93 -9.67 1.54
C LYS A 89 38.12 -8.70 2.68
N SER A 90 37.13 -7.81 2.90
CA SER A 90 37.02 -6.96 4.09
C SER A 90 35.81 -7.40 4.91
N ASN A 91 35.99 -7.51 6.23
CA ASN A 91 34.94 -7.76 7.20
C ASN A 91 34.73 -6.57 8.15
N THR A 92 35.28 -5.40 7.81
CA THR A 92 35.17 -4.20 8.65
C THR A 92 33.72 -3.72 8.66
N ASN A 93 33.16 -3.45 9.84
CA ASN A 93 31.82 -2.92 9.98
C ASN A 93 31.61 -1.66 9.10
N GLY A 94 30.53 -1.62 8.33
CA GLY A 94 30.25 -0.53 7.40
C GLY A 94 31.09 -0.52 6.12
N ASN A 95 32.04 -1.47 5.95
CA ASN A 95 32.84 -1.57 4.73
C ASN A 95 33.18 -3.04 4.40
N LYS A 96 32.14 -3.88 4.37
CA LYS A 96 32.27 -5.28 3.92
C LYS A 96 32.27 -5.35 2.40
N PHE A 97 33.28 -6.01 1.84
CA PHE A 97 33.38 -6.24 0.39
C PHE A 97 34.23 -7.45 0.06
N ILE A 98 34.06 -7.95 -1.15
CA ILE A 98 35.02 -8.84 -1.83
C ILE A 98 35.52 -8.12 -3.07
N LYS A 99 36.80 -8.34 -3.41
CA LYS A 99 37.45 -7.81 -4.59
C LYS A 99 38.17 -8.94 -5.34
N LEU A 100 38.04 -8.95 -6.66
CA LEU A 100 38.70 -9.90 -7.53
C LEU A 100 39.96 -9.33 -8.17
N THR A 101 40.80 -10.21 -8.72
CA THR A 101 42.08 -9.84 -9.36
C THR A 101 41.90 -9.01 -10.64
N ASN A 102 40.73 -9.09 -11.30
CA ASN A 102 40.36 -8.26 -12.44
C ASN A 102 39.77 -6.89 -12.04
N GLY A 103 39.83 -6.51 -10.75
CA GLY A 103 39.33 -5.23 -10.25
C GLY A 103 37.85 -5.26 -9.83
N ALA A 104 37.04 -6.24 -10.25
CA ALA A 104 35.64 -6.35 -9.89
C ALA A 104 35.44 -6.38 -8.38
N ARG A 105 34.41 -5.69 -7.89
CA ARG A 105 34.15 -5.52 -6.46
C ARG A 105 32.67 -5.72 -6.14
N TYR A 106 32.38 -6.43 -5.05
CA TYR A 106 31.03 -6.54 -4.49
C TYR A 106 31.02 -5.91 -3.09
N LYS A 107 30.17 -4.89 -2.89
CA LYS A 107 29.95 -4.18 -1.62
C LYS A 107 28.50 -4.39 -1.16
N CYS A 108 28.26 -4.18 0.15
CA CYS A 108 26.92 -4.15 0.72
C CYS A 108 26.66 -2.80 1.39
N GLU A 109 25.45 -2.29 1.22
CA GLU A 109 24.94 -1.11 1.93
C GLU A 109 23.47 -1.34 2.32
N ALA A 110 23.03 -0.71 3.41
CA ALA A 110 21.61 -0.71 3.74
C ALA A 110 20.85 0.19 2.76
N ALA A 111 19.65 -0.22 2.37
CA ALA A 111 18.77 0.62 1.56
C ALA A 111 18.34 1.84 2.37
N SER A 112 18.75 3.02 1.94
CA SER A 112 18.45 4.30 2.58
C SER A 112 18.47 5.44 1.57
N ASP A 113 17.93 6.59 1.92
CA ASP A 113 17.89 7.80 1.07
C ASP A 113 19.28 8.34 0.74
N ASP A 114 20.27 8.02 1.56
CA ASP A 114 21.68 8.42 1.37
C ASP A 114 22.56 7.27 0.83
N GLY A 115 21.97 6.08 0.67
CA GLY A 115 22.71 4.90 0.25
C GLY A 115 23.21 5.01 -1.20
N GLY A 116 24.40 4.42 -1.44
CA GLY A 116 24.97 4.36 -2.80
C GLY A 116 25.50 5.67 -3.37
N ARG A 117 25.41 6.79 -2.67
CA ARG A 117 25.86 8.10 -3.19
C ARG A 117 27.32 8.09 -3.61
N GLY A 118 27.58 8.57 -4.83
CA GLY A 118 28.92 8.63 -5.40
C GLY A 118 29.45 7.28 -5.92
N LEU A 119 28.61 6.26 -6.00
CA LEU A 119 28.93 5.00 -6.64
C LEU A 119 28.35 4.95 -8.06
N SER A 120 29.13 4.40 -9.00
CA SER A 120 28.64 3.99 -10.32
C SER A 120 28.56 2.46 -10.31
N VAL A 121 27.34 1.94 -10.21
CA VAL A 121 27.06 0.54 -9.94
C VAL A 121 26.68 -0.18 -11.21
N THR A 122 27.34 -1.30 -11.52
CA THR A 122 27.01 -2.14 -12.68
C THR A 122 25.86 -3.08 -12.40
N ASP A 123 25.76 -3.61 -11.18
CA ASP A 123 24.68 -4.50 -10.77
C ASP A 123 24.22 -4.15 -9.37
N LEU A 124 22.97 -3.73 -9.27
CA LEU A 124 22.28 -3.45 -8.01
C LEU A 124 21.42 -4.63 -7.63
N ALA A 125 21.62 -5.18 -6.44
CA ALA A 125 20.90 -6.34 -5.96
C ALA A 125 20.07 -5.98 -4.72
N PHE A 126 18.73 -6.00 -4.85
CA PHE A 126 17.79 -5.84 -3.73
C PHE A 126 17.32 -7.19 -3.21
N ASP A 127 17.62 -7.51 -1.95
CA ASP A 127 17.01 -8.64 -1.25
C ASP A 127 15.84 -8.20 -0.38
N GLU A 128 14.82 -9.06 -0.29
CA GLU A 128 13.58 -8.82 0.45
C GLU A 128 12.93 -7.45 0.09
N LEU A 129 12.73 -7.18 -1.20
CA LEU A 129 12.17 -5.92 -1.69
C LEU A 129 10.81 -5.58 -1.05
N ARG A 130 10.04 -6.56 -0.58
CA ARG A 130 8.79 -6.36 0.14
C ARG A 130 8.93 -5.47 1.39
N GLN A 131 10.12 -5.34 1.94
CA GLN A 131 10.38 -4.50 3.11
C GLN A 131 10.60 -3.02 2.76
N GLN A 132 10.72 -2.67 1.48
CA GLN A 132 10.82 -1.29 1.00
C GLN A 132 9.42 -0.66 0.95
N ARG A 133 9.15 0.23 1.90
CA ARG A 133 7.85 0.89 2.08
C ARG A 133 7.74 2.20 1.30
N GLU A 134 8.86 2.82 0.98
CA GLU A 134 8.93 4.14 0.36
C GLU A 134 9.82 4.12 -0.88
N TRP A 135 9.48 4.96 -1.84
CA TRP A 135 10.22 5.10 -3.10
C TRP A 135 11.58 5.79 -2.94
N SER A 136 11.81 6.54 -1.85
CA SER A 136 13.03 7.31 -1.63
C SER A 136 14.28 6.44 -1.65
N ALA A 137 14.34 5.37 -0.85
CA ALA A 137 15.46 4.44 -0.81
C ALA A 137 15.63 3.67 -2.14
N TRP A 138 14.53 3.24 -2.76
CA TRP A 138 14.58 2.63 -4.09
C TRP A 138 15.19 3.57 -5.13
N SER A 139 14.70 4.82 -5.20
CA SER A 139 15.20 5.82 -6.14
C SER A 139 16.69 6.17 -5.89
N ALA A 140 17.09 6.38 -4.64
CA ALA A 140 18.48 6.65 -4.29
C ALA A 140 19.41 5.55 -4.78
N MET A 141 19.06 4.29 -4.53
CA MET A 141 19.86 3.13 -4.92
C MET A 141 19.88 2.92 -6.43
N THR A 142 18.73 2.97 -7.12
CA THR A 142 18.67 2.74 -8.57
C THR A 142 19.36 3.86 -9.37
N ASN A 143 19.39 5.10 -8.88
CA ASN A 143 20.15 6.17 -9.51
C ASN A 143 21.66 5.91 -9.59
N THR A 144 22.20 4.99 -8.79
CA THR A 144 23.62 4.60 -8.86
C THR A 144 23.98 3.88 -10.17
N THR A 145 22.97 3.35 -10.87
CA THR A 145 23.16 2.61 -12.13
C THR A 145 23.09 3.48 -13.37
N ASN A 146 22.58 4.73 -13.27
CA ASN A 146 22.28 5.59 -14.41
C ASN A 146 23.48 5.92 -15.32
N ALA A 147 24.71 5.89 -14.79
CA ALA A 147 25.92 6.20 -15.56
C ALA A 147 26.48 5.00 -16.33
N ILE A 148 25.94 3.80 -16.11
CA ILE A 148 26.48 2.55 -16.66
C ILE A 148 25.51 1.95 -17.66
N THR A 149 25.89 1.91 -18.91
CA THR A 149 25.04 1.45 -20.02
C THR A 149 24.64 -0.04 -19.89
N SER A 150 25.51 -0.87 -19.33
CA SER A 150 25.26 -2.30 -19.11
C SER A 150 24.73 -2.61 -17.71
N ALA A 151 24.21 -1.60 -16.98
CA ALA A 151 23.74 -1.80 -15.63
C ALA A 151 22.47 -2.65 -15.54
N GLN A 152 22.31 -3.35 -14.41
CA GLN A 152 21.09 -4.10 -14.13
C GLN A 152 20.73 -4.03 -12.65
N THR A 153 19.46 -3.76 -12.37
CA THR A 153 18.87 -3.90 -11.03
C THR A 153 18.15 -5.24 -10.93
N ILE A 154 18.50 -6.04 -9.93
CA ILE A 154 17.87 -7.34 -9.67
C ILE A 154 17.24 -7.29 -8.29
N ALA A 155 15.92 -7.42 -8.22
CA ALA A 155 15.17 -7.43 -6.98
C ALA A 155 14.55 -8.81 -6.77
N VAL A 156 14.71 -9.36 -5.58
CA VAL A 156 14.09 -10.63 -5.21
C VAL A 156 13.25 -10.46 -3.96
N SER A 157 12.11 -11.15 -3.93
CA SER A 157 11.20 -11.14 -2.77
C SER A 157 10.29 -12.37 -2.79
N ASN A 158 9.57 -12.59 -1.71
CA ASN A 158 8.28 -13.27 -1.74
C ASN A 158 7.16 -12.23 -1.84
N ALA A 159 5.90 -12.66 -1.83
CA ALA A 159 4.76 -11.77 -1.89
C ALA A 159 4.85 -10.67 -0.83
N GLY A 160 4.37 -9.50 -1.18
CA GLY A 160 4.32 -8.34 -0.30
C GLY A 160 3.09 -8.34 0.60
N GLU A 161 3.10 -7.38 1.49
CA GLU A 161 1.99 -7.00 2.35
C GLU A 161 1.43 -5.64 1.87
N ALA A 162 0.38 -5.14 2.51
CA ALA A 162 -0.20 -3.83 2.20
C ALA A 162 0.84 -2.69 2.18
N LYS A 163 1.84 -2.76 3.05
CA LYS A 163 2.94 -1.77 3.17
C LYS A 163 4.04 -1.88 2.10
N SER A 164 4.03 -2.92 1.29
CA SER A 164 5.09 -3.17 0.30
C SER A 164 4.85 -2.34 -0.97
N GLU A 165 4.86 -1.00 -0.84
CA GLU A 165 4.46 -0.07 -1.90
C GLU A 165 5.30 -0.22 -3.16
N VAL A 166 6.62 -0.21 -3.04
CA VAL A 166 7.54 -0.32 -4.18
C VAL A 166 7.34 -1.65 -4.92
N LEU A 167 7.31 -2.75 -4.17
CA LEU A 167 7.11 -4.09 -4.74
C LEU A 167 5.75 -4.22 -5.43
N ARG A 168 4.68 -3.71 -4.82
CA ARG A 168 3.32 -3.72 -5.38
C ARG A 168 3.26 -2.98 -6.70
N SER A 169 3.83 -1.78 -6.76
CA SER A 169 3.82 -0.96 -7.98
C SER A 169 4.64 -1.60 -9.11
N LEU A 170 5.81 -2.16 -8.80
CA LEU A 170 6.62 -2.86 -9.82
C LEU A 170 5.91 -4.12 -10.31
N ARG A 171 5.30 -4.90 -9.41
CA ARG A 171 4.54 -6.09 -9.79
C ARG A 171 3.34 -5.74 -10.68
N ALA A 172 2.57 -4.71 -10.31
CA ALA A 172 1.42 -4.27 -11.10
C ALA A 172 1.82 -3.92 -12.52
N LYS A 173 2.88 -3.12 -12.71
CA LYS A 173 3.42 -2.82 -14.05
C LYS A 173 3.86 -4.07 -14.79
N GLY A 174 4.55 -5.00 -14.12
CA GLY A 174 4.98 -6.25 -14.75
C GLY A 174 3.80 -7.12 -15.19
N ILE A 175 2.71 -7.17 -14.42
CA ILE A 175 1.48 -7.88 -14.78
C ILE A 175 0.80 -7.21 -15.98
N GLU A 176 0.67 -5.88 -15.98
CA GLU A 176 0.12 -5.12 -17.11
C GLU A 176 0.87 -5.42 -18.41
N GLU A 177 2.20 -5.49 -18.38
CA GLU A 177 3.03 -5.82 -19.53
C GLU A 177 2.82 -7.26 -20.01
N ILE A 178 2.71 -8.23 -19.08
CA ILE A 178 2.41 -9.62 -19.43
C ILE A 178 1.04 -9.73 -20.09
N GLN A 179 0.02 -9.10 -19.53
CA GLN A 179 -1.34 -9.11 -20.07
C GLN A 179 -1.43 -8.43 -21.44
N ALA A 180 -0.70 -7.34 -21.63
CA ALA A 180 -0.60 -6.65 -22.93
C ALA A 180 0.07 -7.55 -23.97
N TRP A 181 1.14 -8.25 -23.60
CA TRP A 181 1.82 -9.23 -24.46
C TRP A 181 0.91 -10.40 -24.82
N GLU A 182 0.24 -11.02 -23.88
CA GLU A 182 -0.72 -12.11 -24.09
C GLU A 182 -1.85 -11.67 -25.02
N THR A 183 -2.37 -10.46 -24.81
CA THR A 183 -3.43 -9.88 -25.65
C THR A 183 -2.95 -9.67 -27.08
N ALA A 184 -1.74 -9.17 -27.30
CA ALA A 184 -1.16 -8.97 -28.61
C ALA A 184 -0.96 -10.32 -29.33
N GLN A 185 -0.46 -11.33 -28.62
CA GLN A 185 -0.30 -12.70 -29.15
C GLN A 185 -1.66 -13.30 -29.54
N ALA A 186 -2.68 -13.18 -28.71
CA ALA A 186 -4.01 -13.69 -28.99
C ALA A 186 -4.67 -13.02 -30.21
N LYS A 187 -4.38 -11.73 -30.45
CA LYS A 187 -4.88 -10.94 -31.59
C LYS A 187 -4.00 -11.04 -32.83
N GLY A 188 -2.80 -11.64 -32.74
CA GLY A 188 -1.83 -11.65 -33.83
C GLY A 188 -1.30 -10.28 -34.19
N THR A 189 -1.27 -9.33 -33.23
CA THR A 189 -0.75 -7.96 -33.40
C THR A 189 0.67 -7.87 -32.83
N GLU A 190 1.42 -6.85 -33.28
CA GLU A 190 2.73 -6.56 -32.72
C GLU A 190 2.57 -6.05 -31.27
N TYR A 191 3.39 -6.57 -30.36
CA TYR A 191 3.46 -6.12 -28.98
C TYR A 191 4.42 -4.94 -28.86
N SER A 192 3.93 -3.83 -28.31
CA SER A 192 4.74 -2.67 -27.96
C SER A 192 4.64 -2.45 -26.45
N PRO A 193 5.71 -2.74 -25.66
CA PRO A 193 5.68 -2.59 -24.22
C PRO A 193 5.62 -1.12 -23.79
N ALA A 194 4.89 -0.81 -22.72
CA ALA A 194 4.89 0.50 -22.06
C ALA A 194 6.20 0.71 -21.27
N ASP A 195 6.72 -0.36 -20.65
CA ASP A 195 8.03 -0.37 -20.00
C ASP A 195 8.88 -1.55 -20.48
N PRO A 196 9.67 -1.36 -21.56
CA PRO A 196 10.51 -2.43 -22.10
C PRO A 196 11.66 -2.83 -21.18
N SER A 197 11.92 -2.08 -20.12
CA SER A 197 13.07 -2.28 -19.21
C SER A 197 12.77 -3.21 -18.03
N LEU A 198 11.50 -3.51 -17.73
CA LEU A 198 11.09 -4.33 -16.61
C LEU A 198 10.80 -5.78 -17.01
N ALA A 199 11.38 -6.73 -16.26
CA ALA A 199 11.02 -8.15 -16.32
C ALA A 199 10.44 -8.62 -14.98
N LEU A 200 9.28 -9.29 -15.01
CA LEU A 200 8.67 -9.95 -13.87
C LEU A 200 8.73 -11.46 -14.04
N PHE A 201 9.31 -12.14 -13.05
CA PHE A 201 9.25 -13.59 -12.88
C PHE A 201 8.53 -13.88 -11.56
N GLU A 202 7.32 -14.42 -11.64
CA GLU A 202 6.51 -14.73 -10.46
C GLU A 202 6.14 -16.20 -10.40
N TYR A 203 6.43 -16.82 -9.25
CA TYR A 203 6.02 -18.15 -8.88
C TYR A 203 5.11 -18.06 -7.68
N SER A 204 3.81 -18.02 -7.93
CA SER A 204 2.76 -17.92 -6.91
C SER A 204 1.70 -18.99 -7.11
N ALA A 205 1.03 -19.37 -6.03
CA ALA A 205 -0.16 -20.21 -6.11
C ALA A 205 -1.36 -19.37 -6.57
N PRO A 206 -2.40 -19.98 -7.19
CA PRO A 206 -3.67 -19.30 -7.49
C PRO A 206 -4.28 -18.71 -6.22
N ASP A 207 -4.88 -17.52 -6.32
CA ASP A 207 -5.38 -16.76 -5.16
C ASP A 207 -6.40 -17.55 -4.33
N ASP A 208 -7.32 -18.29 -4.96
CA ASP A 208 -8.40 -19.03 -4.30
C ASP A 208 -8.04 -20.51 -3.99
N CYS A 209 -6.76 -20.88 -4.02
CA CYS A 209 -6.39 -22.25 -3.76
C CYS A 209 -6.59 -22.68 -2.30
N ASP A 210 -6.96 -23.93 -2.07
CA ASP A 210 -6.90 -24.57 -0.75
C ASP A 210 -5.44 -24.57 -0.25
N ILE A 211 -5.22 -24.24 1.02
CA ILE A 211 -3.90 -24.23 1.65
C ILE A 211 -3.24 -25.63 1.67
N PHE A 212 -4.00 -26.70 1.49
CA PHE A 212 -3.53 -28.07 1.37
C PHE A 212 -3.38 -28.56 -0.08
N ASP A 213 -3.65 -27.69 -1.09
CA ASP A 213 -3.49 -28.06 -2.49
C ASP A 213 -2.01 -28.20 -2.86
N ARG A 214 -1.57 -29.45 -3.07
CA ARG A 214 -0.19 -29.78 -3.44
C ARG A 214 0.23 -29.24 -4.81
N LYS A 215 -0.71 -29.08 -5.75
CA LYS A 215 -0.42 -28.45 -7.04
C LYS A 215 -0.12 -26.98 -6.89
N ALA A 216 -0.89 -26.29 -6.06
CA ALA A 216 -0.64 -24.91 -5.70
C ALA A 216 0.72 -24.75 -4.99
N TRP A 217 1.09 -25.69 -4.11
CA TRP A 217 2.43 -25.69 -3.50
C TRP A 217 3.54 -25.78 -4.56
N ALA A 218 3.42 -26.66 -5.54
CA ALA A 218 4.41 -26.82 -6.60
C ALA A 218 4.52 -25.57 -7.49
N MET A 219 3.42 -24.85 -7.73
CA MET A 219 3.43 -23.61 -8.51
C MET A 219 4.21 -22.51 -7.77
N ALA A 220 4.02 -22.36 -6.48
CA ALA A 220 4.69 -21.34 -5.66
C ALA A 220 6.13 -21.72 -5.28
N ASN A 221 6.47 -23.01 -5.34
CA ASN A 221 7.75 -23.56 -4.88
C ASN A 221 8.44 -24.38 -5.97
N PRO A 222 9.09 -23.75 -6.96
CA PRO A 222 9.76 -24.44 -8.05
C PRO A 222 10.89 -25.37 -7.60
N SER A 223 11.41 -25.22 -6.37
CA SER A 223 12.39 -26.12 -5.76
C SER A 223 11.78 -27.19 -4.84
N LEU A 224 10.44 -27.38 -4.87
CA LEU A 224 9.75 -28.36 -4.05
C LEU A 224 10.28 -29.79 -4.35
N GLY A 225 10.70 -30.49 -3.28
CA GLY A 225 11.22 -31.84 -3.39
C GLY A 225 12.67 -31.98 -3.90
N TYR A 226 13.33 -30.86 -4.24
CA TYR A 226 14.75 -30.86 -4.59
C TYR A 226 15.63 -30.73 -3.34
N PRO A 227 16.91 -31.20 -3.39
CA PRO A 227 17.85 -30.96 -2.32
C PRO A 227 17.96 -29.45 -1.98
N HIS A 228 17.85 -29.13 -0.69
CA HIS A 228 17.85 -27.75 -0.18
C HIS A 228 16.61 -26.89 -0.51
N GLY A 229 15.59 -27.47 -1.15
CA GLY A 229 14.26 -26.88 -1.31
C GLY A 229 13.29 -27.32 -0.21
N PRO A 230 12.08 -26.74 -0.14
CA PRO A 230 11.04 -27.21 0.77
C PRO A 230 10.59 -28.64 0.40
N SER A 231 10.18 -29.44 1.40
CA SER A 231 9.53 -30.74 1.14
C SER A 231 8.01 -30.64 1.30
N GLU A 232 7.28 -31.55 0.67
CA GLU A 232 5.81 -31.63 0.83
C GLU A 232 5.42 -31.85 2.29
N GLU A 233 6.17 -32.69 3.03
CA GLU A 233 5.89 -32.96 4.44
C GLU A 233 6.05 -31.69 5.28
N THR A 234 7.07 -30.86 4.99
CA THR A 234 7.28 -29.59 5.68
C THR A 234 6.15 -28.62 5.41
N LEU A 235 5.69 -28.50 4.15
CA LEU A 235 4.58 -27.64 3.81
C LEU A 235 3.27 -28.13 4.43
N ALA A 236 3.01 -29.45 4.39
CA ALA A 236 1.84 -30.05 5.03
C ALA A 236 1.81 -29.79 6.55
N ALA A 237 2.95 -29.95 7.22
CA ALA A 237 3.07 -29.68 8.65
C ALA A 237 2.80 -28.21 8.98
N ARG A 238 3.28 -27.27 8.15
CA ARG A 238 3.01 -25.84 8.31
C ARG A 238 1.56 -25.48 8.03
N ALA A 239 0.96 -26.03 6.96
CA ALA A 239 -0.46 -25.84 6.67
C ALA A 239 -1.36 -26.37 7.81
N ALA A 240 -0.99 -27.49 8.45
CA ALA A 240 -1.71 -28.04 9.59
C ALA A 240 -1.60 -27.18 10.87
N LEU A 241 -0.64 -26.25 10.95
CA LEU A 241 -0.53 -25.29 12.04
C LEU A 241 -1.40 -24.05 11.83
N VAL A 242 -2.01 -23.89 10.66
CA VAL A 242 -2.94 -22.81 10.39
C VAL A 242 -4.19 -23.01 11.24
N GLY A 243 -4.57 -22.01 12.00
CA GLY A 243 -5.69 -22.05 12.93
C GLY A 243 -6.42 -20.73 13.04
N LYS A 244 -7.48 -20.73 13.83
CA LYS A 244 -8.21 -19.49 14.12
C LYS A 244 -7.32 -18.47 14.84
N PRO A 245 -7.63 -17.18 14.76
CA PRO A 245 -6.91 -16.14 15.49
C PRO A 245 -6.69 -16.49 16.96
N GLY A 246 -5.41 -16.52 17.40
CA GLY A 246 -5.01 -16.90 18.75
C GLY A 246 -4.87 -18.41 19.02
N GLU A 247 -5.26 -19.30 18.10
CA GLU A 247 -5.20 -20.75 18.26
C GLU A 247 -4.14 -21.45 17.39
N GLY A 248 -3.53 -20.70 16.42
CA GLY A 248 -2.54 -21.26 15.50
C GLY A 248 -1.81 -20.18 14.71
N MET A 249 -1.09 -20.62 13.67
CA MET A 249 -0.46 -19.71 12.72
C MET A 249 -1.52 -19.05 11.84
N PRO A 250 -1.53 -17.73 11.71
CA PRO A 250 -2.43 -17.04 10.79
C PRO A 250 -2.30 -17.54 9.34
N GLU A 251 -3.41 -17.80 8.68
CA GLU A 251 -3.44 -18.31 7.30
C GLU A 251 -2.73 -17.39 6.32
N HIS A 252 -2.90 -16.08 6.45
CA HIS A 252 -2.23 -15.11 5.58
C HIS A 252 -0.70 -15.24 5.61
N LYS A 253 -0.10 -15.58 6.76
CA LYS A 253 1.34 -15.83 6.84
C LYS A 253 1.76 -17.08 6.09
N PHE A 254 0.95 -18.15 6.17
CA PHE A 254 1.19 -19.32 5.35
C PHE A 254 1.11 -19.00 3.86
N ARG A 255 0.05 -18.28 3.45
CA ARG A 255 -0.18 -17.87 2.06
C ARG A 255 0.97 -16.98 1.54
N THR A 256 1.35 -15.95 2.28
CA THR A 256 2.43 -15.03 1.86
C THR A 256 3.79 -15.72 1.82
N GLU A 257 4.13 -16.54 2.82
CA GLU A 257 5.48 -17.09 2.94
C GLU A 257 5.69 -18.41 2.15
N ASN A 258 4.65 -19.25 2.06
CA ASN A 258 4.77 -20.57 1.46
C ASN A 258 4.05 -20.70 0.09
N LEU A 259 3.09 -19.80 -0.20
CA LEU A 259 2.34 -19.79 -1.46
C LEU A 259 2.66 -18.57 -2.33
N CYS A 260 3.47 -17.63 -1.84
CA CYS A 260 3.78 -16.38 -2.52
C CYS A 260 2.53 -15.58 -2.93
N GLN A 261 1.45 -15.70 -2.15
CA GLN A 261 0.19 -15.02 -2.40
C GLN A 261 0.17 -13.65 -1.73
N TRP A 262 -0.40 -12.67 -2.42
CA TRP A 262 -0.70 -11.37 -1.86
C TRP A 262 -1.96 -11.47 -1.02
N VAL A 263 -1.88 -11.01 0.21
CA VAL A 263 -3.03 -10.94 1.09
C VAL A 263 -3.42 -9.48 1.25
N ASN A 264 -4.61 -9.13 0.81
CA ASN A 264 -5.09 -7.76 0.79
C ASN A 264 -5.67 -7.31 2.14
N VAL A 265 -6.09 -8.26 2.96
CA VAL A 265 -6.64 -8.03 4.31
C VAL A 265 -5.80 -8.81 5.31
N ALA A 266 -5.28 -8.14 6.33
CA ALA A 266 -4.62 -8.82 7.44
C ALA A 266 -5.68 -9.63 8.23
N GLU A 267 -5.41 -10.90 8.57
CA GLU A 267 -6.31 -11.69 9.44
C GLU A 267 -6.56 -11.06 10.81
N ASP A 268 -5.69 -10.15 11.24
CA ASP A 268 -5.87 -9.32 12.42
C ASP A 268 -6.67 -8.03 12.12
N SER A 269 -7.18 -7.86 10.88
CA SER A 269 -8.06 -6.74 10.56
C SER A 269 -9.37 -6.86 11.33
N LEU A 270 -9.92 -5.70 11.68
CA LEU A 270 -11.22 -5.60 12.35
C LEU A 270 -12.37 -6.20 11.52
N PHE A 271 -12.28 -6.07 10.19
CA PHE A 271 -13.30 -6.52 9.25
C PHE A 271 -12.79 -7.67 8.38
N LYS A 272 -13.66 -8.61 8.07
CA LYS A 272 -13.40 -9.62 7.04
C LYS A 272 -13.64 -9.04 5.65
N GLU A 273 -12.93 -9.57 4.67
CA GLU A 273 -13.09 -9.16 3.27
C GLU A 273 -14.52 -9.35 2.78
N GLU A 274 -15.17 -10.45 3.18
CA GLU A 274 -16.57 -10.75 2.85
C GLU A 274 -17.51 -9.63 3.30
N ASP A 275 -17.39 -9.14 4.55
CA ASP A 275 -18.22 -8.07 5.10
C ASP A 275 -18.01 -6.75 4.36
N LEU A 276 -16.75 -6.46 3.96
CA LEU A 276 -16.43 -5.25 3.20
C LEU A 276 -17.00 -5.29 1.77
N LEU A 277 -16.95 -6.46 1.11
CA LEU A 277 -17.50 -6.63 -0.24
C LEU A 277 -19.03 -6.50 -0.27
N GLU A 278 -19.75 -7.02 0.75
CA GLU A 278 -21.20 -6.88 0.87
C GLU A 278 -21.65 -5.42 1.09
N CYS A 279 -20.78 -4.58 1.64
CA CYS A 279 -21.04 -3.15 1.83
C CYS A 279 -20.65 -2.30 0.61
N LEU A 280 -19.87 -2.86 -0.33
CA LEU A 280 -19.41 -2.15 -1.52
C LEU A 280 -20.56 -2.00 -2.54
N ASP A 281 -20.81 -0.78 -2.96
CA ASP A 281 -21.79 -0.45 -3.98
C ASP A 281 -21.23 0.68 -4.86
N PRO A 282 -20.70 0.36 -6.06
CA PRO A 282 -20.10 1.34 -6.96
C PRO A 282 -21.03 2.50 -7.35
N ASP A 283 -22.34 2.26 -7.33
CA ASP A 283 -23.39 3.23 -7.68
C ASP A 283 -23.98 3.94 -6.46
N SER A 284 -23.40 3.72 -5.26
CA SER A 284 -23.88 4.35 -4.03
C SER A 284 -23.78 5.86 -4.09
N GLU A 285 -24.87 6.55 -3.77
CA GLU A 285 -24.93 8.01 -3.73
C GLU A 285 -25.86 8.52 -2.62
N PRO A 286 -25.62 9.75 -2.10
CA PRO A 286 -26.51 10.40 -1.18
C PRO A 286 -27.89 10.70 -1.81
N ALA A 287 -28.96 10.58 -1.02
CA ALA A 287 -30.27 11.10 -1.40
C ALA A 287 -30.23 12.63 -1.51
N GLN A 288 -30.98 13.18 -2.45
CA GLN A 288 -30.92 14.60 -2.82
C GLN A 288 -31.21 15.56 -1.63
N GLU A 289 -32.09 15.17 -0.72
CA GLU A 289 -32.46 15.97 0.45
C GLU A 289 -31.76 15.55 1.75
N SER A 290 -30.84 14.60 1.69
CA SER A 290 -30.15 14.13 2.87
C SER A 290 -29.21 15.20 3.43
N PRO A 291 -29.21 15.44 4.76
CA PRO A 291 -28.16 16.23 5.37
C PRO A 291 -26.80 15.52 5.21
N ILE A 292 -25.79 16.28 4.80
CA ILE A 292 -24.45 15.78 4.59
C ILE A 292 -23.58 16.16 5.80
N TYR A 293 -22.99 15.15 6.44
CA TYR A 293 -22.04 15.32 7.51
C TYR A 293 -20.64 15.01 6.98
N ILE A 294 -19.68 15.87 7.24
CA ILE A 294 -18.29 15.63 6.83
C ILE A 294 -17.37 15.53 8.04
N SER A 295 -16.30 14.79 7.88
CA SER A 295 -15.27 14.67 8.90
C SER A 295 -13.89 14.79 8.31
N VAL A 296 -12.97 15.33 9.12
CA VAL A 296 -11.55 15.48 8.80
C VAL A 296 -10.73 14.58 9.71
N ASP A 297 -9.84 13.79 9.13
CA ASP A 297 -8.82 13.07 9.88
C ASP A 297 -7.45 13.18 9.21
N VAL A 298 -6.39 12.86 9.96
CA VAL A 298 -4.99 13.00 9.54
C VAL A 298 -4.25 11.72 9.92
N SER A 299 -3.39 11.25 9.03
CA SER A 299 -2.52 10.09 9.28
C SER A 299 -1.67 10.26 10.54
N ASP A 300 -1.27 9.14 11.15
CA ASP A 300 -0.47 9.13 12.39
C ASP A 300 0.85 9.91 12.22
N ASP A 301 1.49 9.78 11.07
CA ASP A 301 2.72 10.48 10.68
C ASP A 301 2.50 11.92 10.16
N ARG A 302 1.24 12.38 10.08
CA ARG A 302 0.80 13.69 9.58
C ARG A 302 1.12 14.00 8.11
N ARG A 303 1.50 13.00 7.32
CA ARG A 303 1.83 13.20 5.90
C ARG A 303 0.60 13.33 5.01
N MET A 304 -0.47 12.64 5.36
CA MET A 304 -1.71 12.63 4.61
C MET A 304 -2.87 13.15 5.46
N SER A 305 -3.82 13.79 4.82
CA SER A 305 -5.07 14.19 5.45
C SER A 305 -6.25 13.85 4.55
N THR A 306 -7.36 13.51 5.18
CA THR A 306 -8.56 12.99 4.51
C THR A 306 -9.79 13.74 4.98
N ILE A 307 -10.68 14.04 4.05
CA ILE A 307 -12.05 14.49 4.30
C ILE A 307 -12.99 13.44 3.78
N SER A 308 -13.86 12.91 4.65
CA SER A 308 -14.91 11.95 4.28
C SER A 308 -16.30 12.53 4.58
N LEU A 309 -17.32 12.05 3.86
CA LEU A 309 -18.71 12.41 4.12
C LEU A 309 -19.54 11.18 4.54
N ALA A 310 -20.70 11.48 5.17
CA ALA A 310 -21.79 10.54 5.36
C ALA A 310 -23.13 11.24 5.10
N ALA A 311 -24.05 10.52 4.45
CA ALA A 311 -25.38 10.97 4.14
C ALA A 311 -26.35 9.78 4.03
N TRP A 312 -27.65 10.00 4.13
CA TRP A 312 -28.63 8.96 3.88
C TRP A 312 -28.85 8.74 2.39
N ARG A 313 -29.03 7.51 1.99
CA ARG A 313 -29.47 7.10 0.65
C ARG A 313 -30.98 7.08 0.57
N GLU A 314 -31.53 6.97 -0.64
CA GLU A 314 -32.97 6.83 -0.88
C GLU A 314 -33.56 5.56 -0.25
N ASP A 315 -32.77 4.49 -0.13
CA ASP A 315 -33.15 3.23 0.53
C ASP A 315 -33.06 3.27 2.07
N GLY A 316 -32.66 4.41 2.65
CA GLY A 316 -32.53 4.61 4.09
C GLY A 316 -31.22 4.06 4.69
N LEU A 317 -30.34 3.48 3.90
CA LEU A 317 -28.98 3.11 4.35
C LEU A 317 -28.07 4.34 4.36
N PRO A 318 -27.10 4.43 5.27
CA PRO A 318 -26.08 5.45 5.20
C PRO A 318 -25.09 5.15 4.06
N HIS A 319 -24.74 6.19 3.33
CA HIS A 319 -23.65 6.27 2.38
C HIS A 319 -22.46 6.95 3.02
N VAL A 320 -21.25 6.41 2.82
CA VAL A 320 -19.98 7.06 3.21
C VAL A 320 -19.03 7.08 2.03
N GLU A 321 -18.27 8.16 1.88
CA GLU A 321 -17.23 8.25 0.86
C GLU A 321 -16.10 9.21 1.27
N VAL A 322 -14.95 9.06 0.63
CA VAL A 322 -13.82 9.97 0.75
C VAL A 322 -14.00 11.09 -0.27
N LEU A 323 -14.21 12.32 0.19
CA LEU A 323 -14.30 13.52 -0.66
C LEU A 323 -12.94 13.95 -1.20
N ALA A 324 -11.93 13.92 -0.33
CA ALA A 324 -10.57 14.30 -0.70
C ALA A 324 -9.54 13.67 0.23
N GLN A 325 -8.42 13.23 -0.36
CA GLN A 325 -7.22 12.83 0.38
C GLN A 325 -6.02 13.50 -0.29
N ARG A 326 -5.19 14.21 0.49
CA ARG A 326 -4.04 14.95 -0.04
C ARG A 326 -2.89 14.97 0.97
N PRO A 327 -1.64 15.16 0.50
CA PRO A 327 -0.50 15.42 1.37
C PRO A 327 -0.72 16.67 2.23
N ASN A 328 -0.12 16.66 3.44
CA ASN A 328 -0.16 17.69 4.48
C ASN A 328 -1.57 18.13 4.91
N THR A 329 -1.70 19.23 5.66
CA THR A 329 -2.97 19.68 6.24
C THR A 329 -3.35 21.11 5.84
N GLU A 330 -2.48 21.82 5.16
CA GLU A 330 -2.64 23.28 4.87
C GLU A 330 -3.82 23.59 3.95
N TRP A 331 -4.19 22.61 3.10
CA TRP A 331 -5.28 22.75 2.14
C TRP A 331 -6.69 22.66 2.75
N ILE A 332 -6.81 22.08 3.97
CA ILE A 332 -8.11 21.74 4.58
C ILE A 332 -8.99 22.97 4.86
N PRO A 333 -8.51 24.03 5.54
CA PRO A 333 -9.37 25.18 5.83
C PRO A 333 -9.94 25.83 4.57
N ALA A 334 -9.12 26.03 3.55
CA ALA A 334 -9.56 26.61 2.28
C ALA A 334 -10.52 25.66 1.53
N PHE A 335 -10.31 24.35 1.60
CA PHE A 335 -11.20 23.38 0.98
C PHE A 335 -12.59 23.42 1.63
N LEU A 336 -12.67 23.45 2.95
CA LEU A 336 -13.94 23.51 3.69
C LEU A 336 -14.69 24.84 3.47
N ALA A 337 -13.97 25.95 3.37
CA ALA A 337 -14.57 27.28 3.22
C ALA A 337 -14.99 27.60 1.78
N GLU A 338 -14.24 27.13 0.76
CA GLU A 338 -14.33 27.65 -0.60
C GLU A 338 -14.63 26.59 -1.67
N LYS A 339 -14.36 25.31 -1.41
CA LYS A 339 -14.40 24.26 -2.43
C LYS A 339 -15.57 23.31 -2.32
N LEU A 340 -16.31 23.31 -1.21
CA LEU A 340 -17.53 22.53 -1.09
C LEU A 340 -18.63 23.12 -1.97
N THR A 341 -19.29 22.26 -2.76
CA THR A 341 -20.42 22.64 -3.61
C THR A 341 -21.76 22.56 -2.87
N PHE A 342 -21.73 22.21 -1.60
CA PHE A 342 -22.87 22.06 -0.70
C PHE A 342 -22.53 22.59 0.69
N GLU A 343 -23.54 22.91 1.48
CA GLU A 343 -23.38 23.29 2.89
C GLU A 343 -23.49 22.02 3.76
N PRO A 344 -22.42 21.63 4.48
CA PRO A 344 -22.48 20.48 5.36
C PRO A 344 -23.33 20.78 6.59
N ALA A 345 -24.11 19.81 7.06
CA ALA A 345 -24.85 19.91 8.32
C ALA A 345 -23.91 20.08 9.53
N ALA A 346 -22.75 19.44 9.50
CA ALA A 346 -21.67 19.68 10.46
C ALA A 346 -20.32 19.18 9.90
N VAL A 347 -19.23 19.78 10.41
CA VAL A 347 -17.84 19.29 10.23
C VAL A 347 -17.39 18.66 11.53
N ILE A 348 -17.04 17.38 11.51
CA ILE A 348 -16.69 16.60 12.70
C ILE A 348 -15.18 16.34 12.74
N ILE A 349 -14.59 16.52 13.92
CA ILE A 349 -13.17 16.21 14.15
C ILE A 349 -13.04 15.55 15.53
N GLN A 350 -12.16 14.57 15.67
CA GLN A 350 -11.80 14.06 17.00
C GLN A 350 -11.19 15.18 17.82
N GLY A 351 -11.83 15.54 18.95
CA GLY A 351 -11.47 16.73 19.71
C GLY A 351 -10.13 16.64 20.41
N ARG A 352 -9.68 15.43 20.83
CA ARG A 352 -8.41 15.21 21.53
C ARG A 352 -7.76 13.88 21.16
N GLY A 353 -6.43 13.83 21.23
CA GLY A 353 -5.66 12.59 21.08
C GLY A 353 -5.59 12.05 19.67
N ALA A 354 -5.84 12.86 18.65
CA ALA A 354 -5.64 12.55 17.25
C ALA A 354 -4.80 13.64 16.56
N PRO A 355 -4.08 13.29 15.48
CA PRO A 355 -3.33 14.29 14.71
C PRO A 355 -4.22 15.42 14.18
N ALA A 356 -5.46 15.14 13.81
CA ALA A 356 -6.43 16.15 13.32
C ALA A 356 -6.89 17.14 14.38
N SER A 357 -6.80 16.81 15.69
CA SER A 357 -7.28 17.70 16.77
C SER A 357 -6.61 19.06 16.76
N SER A 358 -5.36 19.17 16.29
CA SER A 358 -4.63 20.43 16.20
C SER A 358 -5.13 21.36 15.09
N LEU A 359 -6.00 20.90 14.20
CA LEU A 359 -6.54 21.69 13.09
C LEU A 359 -7.81 22.45 13.47
N ILE A 360 -8.44 22.12 14.61
CA ILE A 360 -9.74 22.64 14.99
C ILE A 360 -9.72 24.19 15.02
N ASP A 361 -8.77 24.79 15.72
CA ASP A 361 -8.69 26.24 15.86
C ASP A 361 -8.45 26.94 14.50
N TYR A 362 -7.68 26.31 13.59
CA TYR A 362 -7.44 26.83 12.24
C TYR A 362 -8.67 26.77 11.36
N ILE A 363 -9.47 25.70 11.46
CA ILE A 363 -10.70 25.52 10.71
C ILE A 363 -11.78 26.47 11.24
N GLU A 364 -11.91 26.64 12.56
CA GLU A 364 -12.84 27.57 13.19
C GLU A 364 -12.46 29.03 12.85
N ALA A 365 -11.17 29.37 12.83
CA ALA A 365 -10.69 30.69 12.40
C ALA A 365 -10.97 30.99 10.92
N ALA A 366 -11.06 29.97 10.07
CA ALA A 366 -11.46 30.09 8.67
C ALA A 366 -12.98 30.20 8.47
N GLY A 367 -13.77 30.23 9.56
CA GLY A 367 -15.23 30.43 9.52
C GLY A 367 -16.07 29.16 9.51
N THR A 368 -15.46 27.97 9.63
CA THR A 368 -16.18 26.69 9.65
C THR A 368 -16.31 26.18 11.08
N ALA A 369 -17.56 26.03 11.58
CA ALA A 369 -17.81 25.48 12.91
C ALA A 369 -17.49 23.98 12.97
N VAL A 370 -16.80 23.55 14.04
CA VAL A 370 -16.37 22.15 14.23
C VAL A 370 -17.12 21.50 15.37
N LEU A 371 -17.74 20.37 15.09
CA LEU A 371 -18.33 19.47 16.09
C LEU A 371 -17.25 18.50 16.59
N LYS A 372 -16.91 18.59 17.88
CA LYS A 372 -15.85 17.75 18.49
C LYS A 372 -16.40 16.40 18.91
N CYS A 373 -15.83 15.32 18.36
CA CYS A 373 -16.12 13.94 18.78
C CYS A 373 -15.14 13.54 19.89
N GLU A 374 -15.63 13.41 21.14
CA GLU A 374 -14.81 13.14 22.33
C GLU A 374 -15.48 12.19 23.31
N GLY A 375 -14.68 11.62 24.25
CA GLY A 375 -15.19 10.79 25.32
C GLY A 375 -15.96 9.55 24.82
N THR A 376 -17.18 9.36 25.30
CA THR A 376 -18.04 8.24 24.89
C THR A 376 -18.51 8.36 23.43
N ALA A 377 -18.60 9.57 22.88
CA ALA A 377 -18.93 9.75 21.48
C ALA A 377 -17.88 9.12 20.54
N LEU A 378 -16.60 9.18 20.93
CA LEU A 378 -15.50 8.58 20.18
C LEU A 378 -15.63 7.06 20.07
N THR A 379 -15.88 6.37 21.18
CA THR A 379 -16.07 4.92 21.19
C THR A 379 -17.36 4.51 20.48
N ASN A 380 -18.44 5.30 20.63
CA ASN A 380 -19.69 5.06 19.94
C ASN A 380 -19.56 5.21 18.42
N ALA A 381 -18.77 6.18 17.95
CA ALA A 381 -18.54 6.37 16.52
C ALA A 381 -17.92 5.12 15.87
N TYR A 382 -16.89 4.57 16.50
CA TYR A 382 -16.24 3.36 15.99
C TYR A 382 -17.09 2.10 16.14
N ALA A 383 -17.82 1.97 17.26
CA ALA A 383 -18.72 0.84 17.47
C ALA A 383 -19.89 0.85 16.46
N GLN A 384 -20.53 2.00 16.24
CA GLN A 384 -21.60 2.13 15.24
C GLN A 384 -21.12 1.83 13.82
N PHE A 385 -19.92 2.26 13.47
CA PHE A 385 -19.34 1.94 12.18
C PHE A 385 -19.11 0.43 12.05
N TYR A 386 -18.53 -0.19 13.08
CA TYR A 386 -18.32 -1.63 13.14
C TYR A 386 -19.63 -2.41 12.97
N ASP A 387 -20.63 -2.11 13.80
CA ASP A 387 -21.92 -2.81 13.77
C ASP A 387 -22.57 -2.73 12.39
N ARG A 388 -22.54 -1.55 11.74
CA ARG A 388 -23.14 -1.38 10.40
C ARG A 388 -22.40 -2.12 9.30
N VAL A 389 -21.09 -2.27 9.41
CA VAL A 389 -20.33 -3.10 8.46
C VAL A 389 -20.68 -4.57 8.65
N ILE A 390 -20.72 -5.07 9.90
CA ILE A 390 -21.06 -6.47 10.19
C ILE A 390 -22.52 -6.80 9.83
N ASP A 391 -23.44 -5.85 10.05
CA ASP A 391 -24.86 -6.01 9.70
C ASP A 391 -25.12 -5.71 8.21
N HIS A 392 -24.08 -5.38 7.42
CA HIS A 392 -24.17 -4.98 6.01
C HIS A 392 -25.18 -3.84 5.78
N SER A 393 -25.32 -2.95 6.76
CA SER A 393 -26.30 -1.86 6.78
C SER A 393 -25.68 -0.49 6.48
N ILE A 394 -24.62 -0.45 5.72
CA ILE A 394 -23.90 0.74 5.23
C ILE A 394 -23.46 0.50 3.79
N ARG A 395 -23.27 1.57 3.01
CA ARG A 395 -22.75 1.49 1.64
C ARG A 395 -21.67 2.52 1.37
N TRP A 396 -20.70 2.14 0.52
CA TRP A 396 -19.67 3.05 -0.01
C TRP A 396 -19.30 2.67 -1.45
N ARG A 397 -18.72 3.63 -2.16
CA ARG A 397 -18.18 3.43 -3.50
C ARG A 397 -16.82 2.71 -3.44
N ASP A 398 -16.43 2.10 -4.57
CA ASP A 398 -15.08 1.54 -4.73
C ASP A 398 -14.04 2.67 -4.80
N GLN A 399 -13.55 3.05 -3.64
CA GLN A 399 -12.51 4.06 -3.47
C GLN A 399 -11.29 3.41 -2.82
N PRO A 400 -10.15 3.26 -3.54
CA PRO A 400 -8.97 2.56 -3.04
C PRO A 400 -8.50 3.06 -1.66
N ALA A 401 -8.58 4.37 -1.40
CA ALA A 401 -8.19 4.95 -0.12
C ALA A 401 -9.05 4.44 1.06
N LEU A 402 -10.37 4.31 0.87
CA LEU A 402 -11.28 3.82 1.89
C LEU A 402 -11.21 2.31 2.01
N THR A 403 -11.24 1.60 0.89
CA THR A 403 -11.21 0.12 0.85
C THR A 403 -9.95 -0.43 1.50
N LEU A 404 -8.77 0.13 1.17
CA LEU A 404 -7.51 -0.26 1.80
C LEU A 404 -7.50 0.06 3.29
N ALA A 405 -7.97 1.27 3.68
CA ALA A 405 -8.00 1.67 5.08
C ALA A 405 -8.88 0.73 5.92
N LEU A 406 -10.06 0.34 5.42
CA LEU A 406 -10.98 -0.58 6.09
C LEU A 406 -10.39 -1.99 6.24
N GLY A 407 -9.68 -2.47 5.22
CA GLY A 407 -9.06 -3.80 5.20
C GLY A 407 -7.90 -3.99 6.19
N GLU A 408 -7.36 -2.92 6.78
CA GLU A 408 -6.12 -2.97 7.57
C GLU A 408 -6.27 -2.34 8.98
N ILE A 409 -7.51 -2.12 9.42
CA ILE A 409 -7.77 -1.52 10.73
C ILE A 409 -7.31 -2.46 11.85
N GLN A 410 -6.43 -1.92 12.70
CA GLN A 410 -6.13 -2.49 14.01
C GLN A 410 -6.88 -1.70 15.07
N VAL A 411 -7.28 -2.37 16.15
CA VAL A 411 -7.99 -1.74 17.27
C VAL A 411 -7.14 -1.68 18.52
N LYS A 412 -7.49 -0.76 19.42
CA LYS A 412 -7.00 -0.75 20.79
C LYS A 412 -8.17 -0.63 21.77
N SER A 413 -8.07 -1.31 22.90
CA SER A 413 -9.08 -1.21 23.97
C SER A 413 -9.07 0.18 24.61
N MET A 414 -10.26 0.67 24.93
CA MET A 414 -10.49 1.91 25.67
C MET A 414 -11.60 1.64 26.70
N GLY A 415 -11.22 1.19 27.90
CA GLY A 415 -12.15 0.57 28.86
C GLY A 415 -12.71 -0.74 28.30
N ASP A 416 -14.03 -0.89 28.36
CA ASP A 416 -14.76 -2.06 27.81
C ASP A 416 -15.08 -1.89 26.29
N ALA A 417 -14.69 -0.76 25.68
CA ALA A 417 -14.88 -0.45 24.28
C ALA A 417 -13.55 -0.50 23.50
N PHE A 418 -13.61 -0.31 22.20
CA PHE A 418 -12.43 -0.19 21.34
C PHE A 418 -12.46 1.10 20.53
N VAL A 419 -11.31 1.48 20.02
CA VAL A 419 -11.11 2.54 19.03
C VAL A 419 -10.14 2.09 17.96
N PHE A 420 -10.25 2.65 16.76
CA PHE A 420 -9.31 2.38 15.67
C PHE A 420 -7.91 2.88 16.04
N ASN A 421 -6.90 2.06 15.79
CA ASN A 421 -5.53 2.30 16.23
C ASN A 421 -4.63 2.76 15.07
N ARG A 422 -4.54 4.07 14.82
CA ARG A 422 -3.77 4.63 13.72
C ARG A 422 -2.29 4.22 13.74
N SER A 423 -1.67 4.21 14.91
CA SER A 423 -0.24 3.89 15.04
C SER A 423 0.11 2.41 14.89
N LYS A 424 -0.85 1.52 15.11
CA LYS A 424 -0.67 0.06 14.98
C LYS A 424 -1.18 -0.48 13.65
N SER A 425 -2.12 0.22 13.01
CA SER A 425 -2.60 -0.17 11.69
C SER A 425 -1.46 -0.12 10.68
N PRO A 426 -1.37 -1.12 9.81
CA PRO A 426 -0.26 -1.26 8.86
C PRO A 426 -0.15 -0.13 7.85
N ILE A 427 -1.24 0.52 7.55
CA ILE A 427 -1.34 1.63 6.60
C ILE A 427 -2.04 2.83 7.24
N ASP A 428 -2.13 3.94 6.49
CA ASP A 428 -2.94 5.09 6.91
C ASP A 428 -4.43 4.74 6.92
N ILE A 429 -5.05 4.77 8.10
CA ILE A 429 -6.48 4.53 8.29
C ILE A 429 -7.28 5.82 8.52
N ALA A 430 -6.70 6.99 8.26
CA ALA A 430 -7.43 8.27 8.36
C ALA A 430 -8.71 8.30 7.52
N PRO A 431 -8.77 7.70 6.29
CA PRO A 431 -10.02 7.56 5.54
C PRO A 431 -11.14 6.85 6.31
N ALA A 432 -10.82 5.72 6.95
CA ALA A 432 -11.77 4.95 7.74
C ALA A 432 -12.20 5.68 9.03
N CYS A 433 -11.25 6.35 9.71
CA CYS A 433 -11.54 7.16 10.88
C CYS A 433 -12.48 8.33 10.53
N ALA A 434 -12.19 9.05 9.44
CA ALA A 434 -13.04 10.13 8.97
C ALA A 434 -14.43 9.64 8.58
N ALA A 435 -14.55 8.52 7.87
CA ALA A 435 -15.84 7.90 7.53
C ALA A 435 -16.66 7.55 8.78
N ALA A 436 -16.02 6.96 9.82
CA ALA A 436 -16.68 6.62 11.08
C ALA A 436 -17.20 7.86 11.82
N PHE A 437 -16.45 8.96 11.85
CA PHE A 437 -16.91 10.20 12.49
C PHE A 437 -18.00 10.90 11.68
N ALA A 438 -17.92 10.91 10.36
CA ALA A 438 -19.00 11.43 9.52
C ALA A 438 -20.30 10.65 9.72
N LEU A 439 -20.23 9.31 9.76
CA LEU A 439 -21.37 8.44 10.07
C LEU A 439 -21.95 8.71 11.45
N TRP A 440 -21.09 8.87 12.46
CA TRP A 440 -21.55 9.23 13.80
C TRP A 440 -22.31 10.58 13.80
N GLY A 441 -21.82 11.58 13.08
CA GLY A 441 -22.54 12.83 12.89
C GLY A 441 -23.92 12.64 12.30
N LEU A 442 -24.02 11.84 11.24
CA LEU A 442 -25.28 11.53 10.56
C LEU A 442 -26.30 10.81 11.47
N THR A 443 -25.83 9.90 12.32
CA THR A 443 -26.70 9.04 13.11
C THR A 443 -27.02 9.58 14.50
N SER A 444 -26.16 10.43 15.07
CA SER A 444 -26.27 10.89 16.46
C SER A 444 -26.80 12.32 16.61
N GLN A 445 -26.69 13.12 15.55
CA GLN A 445 -27.24 14.47 15.56
C GLN A 445 -28.70 14.46 15.11
N LYS A 446 -29.58 15.15 15.83
CA LYS A 446 -30.91 15.43 15.31
C LYS A 446 -30.75 16.24 14.02
N ALA A 447 -31.46 15.83 12.96
CA ALA A 447 -31.51 16.63 11.75
C ALA A 447 -31.74 18.10 12.13
N PRO A 448 -30.96 19.05 11.57
CA PRO A 448 -31.22 20.45 11.86
C PRO A 448 -32.69 20.74 11.50
N GLU A 449 -33.47 21.20 12.51
CA GLU A 449 -34.81 21.67 12.22
C GLU A 449 -34.64 22.76 11.15
N LYS A 450 -35.25 22.55 9.96
CA LYS A 450 -35.37 23.63 8.98
C LYS A 450 -35.96 24.80 9.76
N LYS A 451 -35.16 25.81 10.03
CA LYS A 451 -35.67 27.09 10.51
C LYS A 451 -36.49 27.65 9.38
N THR A 452 -37.77 27.26 9.31
CA THR A 452 -38.73 28.00 8.56
C THR A 452 -38.70 29.41 9.12
N SER A 453 -38.23 30.36 8.30
CA SER A 453 -38.29 31.78 8.67
C SER A 453 -39.69 32.06 9.15
N ALA A 454 -39.84 32.74 10.29
CA ALA A 454 -41.14 33.20 10.76
C ALA A 454 -41.87 34.10 9.72
N TYR A 455 -41.21 34.44 8.63
CA TYR A 455 -41.68 35.20 7.49
C TYR A 455 -42.03 34.32 6.26
N ALA A 456 -41.94 32.98 6.36
CA ALA A 456 -42.31 32.05 5.27
C ALA A 456 -43.76 31.51 5.43
N GLY A 457 -44.56 32.05 6.29
CA GLY A 457 -46.03 31.88 6.30
C GLY A 457 -46.62 32.80 5.26
N ASP A 458 -47.57 32.25 4.45
CA ASP A 458 -48.24 32.91 3.36
C ASP A 458 -48.71 34.30 3.73
N TYR A 459 -48.24 35.29 2.99
CA TYR A 459 -48.64 36.71 3.10
C TYR A 459 -50.08 36.92 2.63
N GLU A 460 -50.78 35.90 2.17
CA GLU A 460 -52.17 35.97 1.69
C GLU A 460 -53.24 35.89 2.79
N ASP A 461 -52.92 35.35 3.97
CA ASP A 461 -53.93 35.18 5.03
C ASP A 461 -54.12 36.42 5.93
N TRP A 462 -53.33 37.47 5.80
CA TRP A 462 -53.47 38.68 6.58
C TRP A 462 -54.31 39.77 5.89
N TYR A 463 -54.60 39.62 4.59
CA TYR A 463 -55.40 40.61 3.82
C TYR A 463 -56.86 40.22 3.64
N THR A 464 -57.30 39.04 4.02
CA THR A 464 -58.71 38.57 3.86
C THR A 464 -59.54 38.61 5.16
N ALA A 465 -58.99 38.99 6.30
CA ALA A 465 -59.69 39.00 7.60
C ALA A 465 -60.34 40.35 7.97
N ASP A 466 -60.28 41.34 7.11
CA ASP A 466 -60.80 42.69 7.43
C ASP A 466 -61.84 43.22 6.43
N GLN A 467 -62.73 42.35 5.90
CA GLN A 467 -63.95 42.72 5.18
C GLN A 467 -65.10 41.82 5.58
N THR A 468 -65.57 41.92 6.84
CA THR A 468 -66.97 41.71 7.18
C THR A 468 -67.39 42.73 8.24
N GLU A 469 -68.24 43.63 7.77
CA GLU A 469 -69.21 44.38 8.45
C GLU A 469 -69.35 44.18 9.96
N ASP A 470 -69.18 45.24 10.75
CA ASP A 470 -70.34 45.74 11.45
C ASP A 470 -70.17 47.20 11.88
N GLY A 471 -71.17 47.95 11.55
CA GLY A 471 -71.35 49.33 11.97
C GLY A 471 -71.64 49.42 13.44
N GLY A 472 -70.91 50.28 14.12
CA GLY A 472 -71.15 50.63 15.54
C GLY A 472 -70.40 51.88 15.94
N LYS A 473 -71.08 53.01 15.80
CA LYS A 473 -70.83 54.31 16.45
C LYS A 473 -70.31 54.10 17.85
N TRP A 474 -69.33 54.96 18.29
CA TRP A 474 -69.43 55.69 19.58
C TRP A 474 -68.25 56.64 19.71
N TRP A 475 -68.61 57.93 19.68
CA TRP A 475 -68.05 59.13 20.36
C TRP A 475 -66.57 59.43 20.20
#